data_dc6a1b99f89d0d8e2c3ebb96e6b826d0
#
_entry.id   dc6a1b99f89d0d8e2c3ebb96e6b826d0
#
_cell.length_a   1.000
_cell.length_b   1.000
_cell.length_c   1.000
_cell.angle_alpha   90.00
_cell.angle_beta   90.00
_cell.angle_gamma   90.00
#
_symmetry.space_group_name_H-M   'P 1'
#
loop_
_entity.id
_entity.type
_entity.pdbx_description
1 polymer ?
#
loop_
_entity_poly.entity_id
_entity_poly.type
_entity_poly.pdbx_seq_one_letter_code
_entity_poly.pdbx_strand_id
1 'polypeptide(L)'
;MGTGSPPKQWSALIAEMMVEDFPKSYAFWTGVLGFAPVFTRPAQRLAMLEHPDGAQVMIYQRDGDWEVAAMEVPFGRGGVTQVFVCDAHAAAAKVRAAGHPFYVELREKWRDWGDRLGGQREFLVQDPDGYLVMVAQRIGERPLPAGGV
;
A
#
# COMPACT_ATOMS: atom_id res chain seq x y z
N MET A 1 -13.84 18.80 -13.83
CA MET A 1 -12.80 19.47 -13.03
C MET A 1 -12.39 18.55 -11.91
N GLY A 2 -11.09 18.57 -11.55
CA GLY A 2 -10.60 17.89 -10.36
C GLY A 2 -11.19 18.49 -9.08
N THR A 3 -11.23 17.71 -8.02
CA THR A 3 -11.67 18.15 -6.69
C THR A 3 -10.55 17.90 -5.68
N GLY A 4 -10.49 18.72 -4.65
CA GLY A 4 -9.44 18.67 -3.63
C GLY A 4 -8.30 19.63 -3.90
N SER A 5 -7.26 19.52 -3.11
CA SER A 5 -6.04 20.33 -3.20
C SER A 5 -4.82 19.43 -3.16
N PRO A 6 -3.70 19.80 -3.78
CA PRO A 6 -2.48 19.02 -3.67
C PRO A 6 -2.07 18.84 -2.20
N PRO A 7 -1.38 17.73 -1.86
CA PRO A 7 -0.93 17.50 -0.50
C PRO A 7 0.03 18.63 -0.06
N LYS A 8 0.05 18.92 1.24
CA LYS A 8 0.98 19.89 1.79
C LYS A 8 2.44 19.48 1.60
N GLN A 9 2.68 18.19 1.61
CA GLN A 9 3.99 17.60 1.38
C GLN A 9 3.84 16.38 0.46
N TRP A 10 4.58 16.37 -0.63
CA TRP A 10 4.65 15.24 -1.55
C TRP A 10 5.68 14.23 -1.06
N SER A 11 5.34 12.94 -1.11
CA SER A 11 6.33 11.88 -0.96
C SER A 11 7.34 11.92 -2.11
N ALA A 12 8.60 11.64 -1.81
CA ALA A 12 9.65 11.60 -2.84
C ALA A 12 9.43 10.47 -3.87
N LEU A 13 8.65 9.45 -3.50
CA LEU A 13 8.22 8.36 -4.37
C LEU A 13 6.73 8.12 -4.15
N ILE A 14 5.98 8.05 -5.23
CA ILE A 14 4.55 7.73 -5.22
C ILE A 14 4.33 6.59 -6.20
N ALA A 15 3.75 5.49 -5.73
CA ALA A 15 3.29 4.43 -6.61
C ALA A 15 2.01 4.90 -7.30
N GLU A 16 2.00 4.90 -8.63
CA GLU A 16 0.82 5.14 -9.44
C GLU A 16 0.41 3.82 -10.11
N MET A 17 -0.78 3.36 -9.81
CA MET A 17 -1.27 2.04 -10.20
C MET A 17 -2.43 2.18 -11.17
N MET A 18 -2.28 1.61 -12.37
CA MET A 18 -3.39 1.42 -13.31
C MET A 18 -4.30 0.33 -12.77
N VAL A 19 -5.58 0.61 -12.69
CA VAL A 19 -6.58 -0.29 -12.12
C VAL A 19 -7.65 -0.63 -13.15
N GLU A 20 -8.17 -1.85 -13.10
CA GLU A 20 -9.22 -2.31 -14.01
C GLU A 20 -10.57 -1.68 -13.72
N ASP A 21 -10.90 -1.50 -12.44
CA ASP A 21 -12.16 -0.96 -11.95
C ASP A 21 -11.88 0.08 -10.87
N PHE A 22 -11.84 1.35 -11.27
CA PHE A 22 -11.54 2.46 -10.38
C PHE A 22 -12.45 2.51 -9.14
N PRO A 23 -13.79 2.37 -9.22
CA PRO A 23 -14.64 2.33 -8.04
C PRO A 23 -14.26 1.24 -7.03
N LYS A 24 -13.95 0.03 -7.49
CA LYS A 24 -13.52 -1.07 -6.61
C LYS A 24 -12.19 -0.79 -5.94
N SER A 25 -11.21 -0.34 -6.71
CA SER A 25 -9.88 0.01 -6.18
C SER A 25 -9.97 1.17 -5.20
N TYR A 26 -10.74 2.20 -5.53
CA TYR A 26 -10.99 3.33 -4.63
C TYR A 26 -11.62 2.88 -3.29
N ALA A 27 -12.63 2.02 -3.34
CA ALA A 27 -13.28 1.48 -2.14
C ALA A 27 -12.31 0.63 -1.29
N PHE A 28 -11.44 -0.15 -1.93
CA PHE A 28 -10.40 -0.92 -1.23
C PHE A 28 -9.41 -0.01 -0.51
N TRP A 29 -8.79 0.93 -1.22
CA TRP A 29 -7.78 1.81 -0.65
C TRP A 29 -8.33 2.70 0.46
N THR A 30 -9.56 3.20 0.31
CA THR A 30 -10.19 4.06 1.32
C THR A 30 -10.85 3.27 2.44
N GLY A 31 -11.65 2.27 2.12
CA GLY A 31 -12.46 1.52 3.09
C GLY A 31 -11.69 0.41 3.82
N VAL A 32 -10.76 -0.28 3.13
CA VAL A 32 -10.00 -1.40 3.72
C VAL A 32 -8.68 -0.92 4.32
N LEU A 33 -7.90 -0.13 3.57
CA LEU A 33 -6.58 0.33 4.01
C LEU A 33 -6.58 1.68 4.72
N GLY A 34 -7.69 2.42 4.69
CA GLY A 34 -7.86 3.66 5.47
C GLY A 34 -7.19 4.89 4.86
N PHE A 35 -6.91 4.88 3.57
CA PHE A 35 -6.46 6.08 2.84
C PHE A 35 -7.63 7.06 2.66
N ALA A 36 -7.31 8.33 2.46
CA ALA A 36 -8.27 9.37 2.14
C ALA A 36 -7.88 10.08 0.83
N PRO A 37 -8.86 10.55 0.03
CA PRO A 37 -8.54 11.30 -1.17
C PRO A 37 -7.97 12.67 -0.82
N VAL A 38 -6.85 13.01 -1.45
CA VAL A 38 -6.23 14.34 -1.42
C VAL A 38 -6.80 15.19 -2.55
N PHE A 39 -6.76 14.65 -3.75
CA PHE A 39 -7.48 15.20 -4.90
C PHE A 39 -7.93 14.09 -5.84
N THR A 40 -8.90 14.41 -6.68
CA THR A 40 -9.39 13.51 -7.73
C THR A 40 -9.46 14.24 -9.06
N ARG A 41 -9.35 13.46 -10.14
CA ARG A 41 -9.60 13.91 -11.52
C ARG A 41 -10.68 13.01 -12.12
N PRO A 42 -11.97 13.35 -11.92
CA PRO A 42 -13.07 12.47 -12.29
C PRO A 42 -13.11 12.08 -13.77
N ALA A 43 -12.77 13.01 -14.66
CA ALA A 43 -12.74 12.75 -16.11
C ALA A 43 -11.72 11.66 -16.50
N GLN A 44 -10.65 11.53 -15.74
CA GLN A 44 -9.60 10.51 -15.93
C GLN A 44 -9.77 9.32 -14.99
N ARG A 45 -10.77 9.33 -14.11
CA ARG A 45 -10.92 8.35 -13.03
C ARG A 45 -9.59 8.12 -12.29
N LEU A 46 -9.02 9.22 -11.79
CA LEU A 46 -7.76 9.25 -11.05
C LEU A 46 -8.02 9.80 -9.65
N ALA A 47 -7.39 9.20 -8.65
CA ALA A 47 -7.33 9.72 -7.30
C ALA A 47 -5.91 9.67 -6.75
N MET A 48 -5.47 10.77 -6.16
CA MET A 48 -4.34 10.82 -5.25
C MET A 48 -4.86 10.53 -3.84
N LEU A 49 -4.31 9.53 -3.20
CA LEU A 49 -4.71 9.03 -1.89
C LEU A 49 -3.57 9.17 -0.89
N GLU A 50 -3.90 9.57 0.34
CA GLU A 50 -2.93 9.69 1.42
C GLU A 50 -3.44 8.95 2.67
N HIS A 51 -2.54 8.17 3.28
CA HIS A 51 -2.80 7.56 4.57
C HIS A 51 -2.55 8.58 5.69
N PRO A 52 -3.30 8.54 6.83
CA PRO A 52 -3.04 9.43 7.97
C PRO A 52 -1.59 9.43 8.45
N ASP A 53 -0.88 8.32 8.28
CA ASP A 53 0.54 8.17 8.63
C ASP A 53 1.51 8.64 7.52
N GLY A 54 1.00 9.26 6.44
CA GLY A 54 1.78 9.97 5.43
C GLY A 54 2.13 9.18 4.16
N ALA A 55 1.78 7.91 4.05
CA ALA A 55 1.96 7.17 2.80
C ALA A 55 1.05 7.71 1.69
N GLN A 56 1.58 7.82 0.47
CA GLN A 56 0.85 8.37 -0.68
C GLN A 56 0.88 7.40 -1.85
N VAL A 57 -0.26 7.22 -2.51
CA VAL A 57 -0.42 6.42 -3.73
C VAL A 57 -1.36 7.13 -4.70
N MET A 58 -1.26 6.83 -5.97
CA MET A 58 -2.27 7.20 -6.97
C MET A 58 -2.90 5.94 -7.54
N ILE A 59 -4.18 6.00 -7.81
CA ILE A 59 -4.89 4.99 -8.59
C ILE A 59 -5.52 5.66 -9.81
N TYR A 60 -5.45 4.99 -10.94
CA TYR A 60 -5.85 5.53 -12.22
C TYR A 60 -6.54 4.44 -13.05
N GLN A 61 -7.74 4.72 -13.55
CA GLN A 61 -8.42 3.79 -14.45
C GLN A 61 -7.57 3.57 -15.70
N ARG A 62 -7.18 2.33 -15.97
CA ARG A 62 -6.42 2.01 -17.18
C ARG A 62 -7.16 2.46 -18.44
N ASP A 63 -6.42 2.96 -19.40
CA ASP A 63 -6.92 3.44 -20.69
C ASP A 63 -5.98 3.10 -21.87
N GLY A 64 -4.94 2.31 -21.59
CA GLY A 64 -3.89 1.93 -22.53
C GLY A 64 -2.61 2.74 -22.42
N ASP A 65 -2.67 3.93 -21.82
CA ASP A 65 -1.48 4.72 -21.52
C ASP A 65 -0.68 4.06 -20.39
N TRP A 66 0.64 4.20 -20.44
CA TRP A 66 1.58 3.64 -19.44
C TRP A 66 1.60 2.10 -19.35
N GLU A 67 0.90 1.41 -20.23
CA GLU A 67 0.91 -0.05 -20.32
C GLU A 67 2.05 -0.49 -21.23
N VAL A 68 3.18 -0.86 -20.64
CA VAL A 68 4.39 -1.27 -21.40
C VAL A 68 4.26 -2.67 -22.02
N ALA A 69 3.27 -3.44 -21.61
CA ALA A 69 2.91 -4.77 -22.11
C ALA A 69 1.44 -5.07 -21.78
N ALA A 70 0.93 -6.19 -22.27
CA ALA A 70 -0.41 -6.66 -21.93
C ALA A 70 -0.59 -6.78 -20.41
N MET A 71 -1.64 -6.19 -19.89
CA MET A 71 -1.98 -6.24 -18.46
C MET A 71 -2.77 -7.52 -18.18
N GLU A 72 -2.24 -8.36 -17.29
CA GLU A 72 -2.85 -9.61 -16.86
C GLU A 72 -2.93 -9.69 -15.36
N VAL A 73 -4.08 -10.11 -14.83
CA VAL A 73 -4.28 -10.33 -13.38
C VAL A 73 -3.45 -11.54 -12.90
N PRO A 74 -2.77 -11.49 -11.76
CA PRO A 74 -2.64 -10.34 -10.85
C PRO A 74 -1.70 -9.27 -11.41
N PHE A 75 -2.10 -8.00 -11.31
CA PHE A 75 -1.25 -6.88 -11.69
C PHE A 75 -0.07 -6.70 -10.72
N GLY A 76 0.96 -5.99 -11.17
CA GLY A 76 2.12 -5.66 -10.33
C GLY A 76 2.99 -6.85 -9.95
N ARG A 77 2.98 -7.92 -10.74
CA ARG A 77 3.79 -9.13 -10.51
C ARG A 77 5.26 -8.79 -10.31
N GLY A 78 5.84 -9.27 -9.18
CA GLY A 78 7.21 -9.01 -8.82
C GLY A 78 7.44 -7.69 -8.07
N GLY A 79 6.41 -6.85 -7.90
CA GLY A 79 6.46 -5.63 -7.12
C GLY A 79 5.66 -5.75 -5.82
N VAL A 80 6.10 -5.05 -4.78
CA VAL A 80 5.37 -4.90 -3.52
C VAL A 80 5.36 -3.43 -3.15
N THR A 81 4.16 -2.87 -2.95
CA THR A 81 4.02 -1.53 -2.39
C THR A 81 4.05 -1.63 -0.88
N GLN A 82 5.09 -1.10 -0.24
CA GLN A 82 5.21 -1.12 1.21
C GLN A 82 4.71 0.20 1.80
N VAL A 83 3.71 0.10 2.67
CA VAL A 83 3.08 1.21 3.38
C VAL A 83 3.46 1.12 4.86
N PHE A 84 4.10 2.16 5.40
CA PHE A 84 4.36 2.24 6.82
C PHE A 84 3.22 2.89 7.57
N VAL A 85 2.82 2.27 8.68
CA VAL A 85 1.74 2.74 9.57
C VAL A 85 2.24 2.79 11.02
N CYS A 86 1.59 3.62 11.83
CA CYS A 86 1.89 3.70 13.27
C CYS A 86 1.36 2.50 14.06
N ASP A 87 0.28 1.84 13.58
CA ASP A 87 -0.34 0.70 14.27
C ASP A 87 -0.81 -0.36 13.26
N ALA A 88 0.00 -1.41 13.09
CA ALA A 88 -0.32 -2.52 12.20
C ALA A 88 -1.45 -3.42 12.74
N HIS A 89 -1.68 -3.46 14.05
CA HIS A 89 -2.82 -4.20 14.62
C HIS A 89 -4.14 -3.52 14.25
N ALA A 90 -4.22 -2.20 14.41
CA ALA A 90 -5.39 -1.42 14.03
C ALA A 90 -5.66 -1.52 12.52
N ALA A 91 -4.61 -1.45 11.70
CA ALA A 91 -4.72 -1.62 10.25
C ALA A 91 -5.23 -3.02 9.88
N ALA A 92 -4.70 -4.08 10.47
CA ALA A 92 -5.16 -5.46 10.25
C ALA A 92 -6.61 -5.66 10.71
N ALA A 93 -7.02 -5.02 11.81
CA ALA A 93 -8.41 -5.07 12.27
C ALA A 93 -9.39 -4.49 11.25
N LYS A 94 -9.04 -3.41 10.56
CA LYS A 94 -9.85 -2.84 9.46
C LYS A 94 -10.00 -3.82 8.29
N VAL A 95 -8.91 -4.48 7.91
CA VAL A 95 -8.92 -5.51 6.85
C VAL A 95 -9.88 -6.64 7.21
N ARG A 96 -9.81 -7.15 8.46
CA ARG A 96 -10.72 -8.19 8.94
C ARG A 96 -12.17 -7.74 8.99
N ALA A 97 -12.41 -6.53 9.50
CA ALA A 97 -13.76 -5.95 9.55
C ALA A 97 -14.40 -5.80 8.16
N ALA A 98 -13.60 -5.54 7.15
CA ALA A 98 -14.03 -5.48 5.75
C ALA A 98 -14.22 -6.87 5.12
N GLY A 99 -13.87 -7.95 5.80
CA GLY A 99 -13.91 -9.31 5.25
C GLY A 99 -12.93 -9.53 4.10
N HIS A 100 -11.87 -8.71 4.00
CA HIS A 100 -10.87 -8.82 2.94
C HIS A 100 -9.83 -9.89 3.30
N PRO A 101 -9.46 -10.78 2.36
CA PRO A 101 -8.50 -11.84 2.66
C PRO A 101 -7.08 -11.30 2.80
N PHE A 102 -6.31 -11.90 3.70
CA PHE A 102 -4.87 -11.66 3.80
C PHE A 102 -4.12 -12.57 2.81
N TYR A 103 -3.13 -12.00 2.14
CA TYR A 103 -2.12 -12.78 1.43
C TYR A 103 -1.09 -13.36 2.43
N VAL A 104 -0.70 -12.55 3.42
CA VAL A 104 0.07 -12.97 4.59
C VAL A 104 -0.57 -12.33 5.82
N GLU A 105 -0.95 -13.18 6.81
CA GLU A 105 -1.49 -12.73 8.08
C GLU A 105 -0.50 -11.88 8.88
N LEU A 106 -1.03 -11.08 9.80
CA LEU A 106 -0.23 -10.22 10.67
C LEU A 106 0.80 -11.03 11.44
N ARG A 107 2.06 -10.64 11.30
CA ARG A 107 3.22 -11.32 11.90
C ARG A 107 4.30 -10.33 12.29
N GLU A 108 5.23 -10.76 13.14
CA GLU A 108 6.50 -10.07 13.37
C GLU A 108 7.60 -10.69 12.53
N LYS A 109 8.44 -9.85 11.94
CA LYS A 109 9.66 -10.22 11.21
C LYS A 109 10.82 -9.36 11.68
N TRP A 110 11.92 -10.05 11.96
CA TRP A 110 13.20 -9.42 12.27
C TRP A 110 14.15 -9.69 11.11
N ARG A 111 14.69 -8.63 10.52
CA ARG A 111 15.55 -8.70 9.34
C ARG A 111 16.91 -8.16 9.68
N ASP A 112 17.93 -8.82 9.11
CA ASP A 112 19.31 -8.37 9.20
C ASP A 112 19.48 -7.08 8.39
N TRP A 113 19.97 -6.03 9.05
CA TRP A 113 20.29 -4.73 8.44
C TRP A 113 21.80 -4.49 8.38
N GLY A 114 22.62 -5.54 8.57
CA GLY A 114 24.07 -5.52 8.52
C GLY A 114 24.72 -5.46 9.89
N ASP A 115 24.44 -4.47 10.70
CA ASP A 115 25.00 -4.30 12.04
C ASP A 115 24.00 -4.62 13.18
N ARG A 116 22.75 -4.83 12.84
CA ARG A 116 21.64 -5.09 13.79
C ARG A 116 20.47 -5.77 13.09
N LEU A 117 19.49 -6.22 13.87
CA LEU A 117 18.21 -6.68 13.37
C LEU A 117 17.19 -5.53 13.46
N GLY A 118 16.46 -5.28 12.37
CA GLY A 118 15.30 -4.40 12.35
C GLY A 118 14.00 -5.20 12.41
N GLY A 119 13.13 -4.82 13.35
CA GLY A 119 11.83 -5.46 13.56
C GLY A 119 10.70 -4.74 12.85
N GLN A 120 9.84 -5.52 12.21
CA GLN A 120 8.58 -5.06 11.64
C GLN A 120 7.43 -5.97 12.07
N ARG A 121 6.30 -5.34 12.36
CA ARG A 121 5.00 -6.02 12.43
C ARG A 121 4.29 -5.73 11.13
N GLU A 122 3.99 -6.78 10.36
CA GLU A 122 3.56 -6.62 8.97
C GLU A 122 2.50 -7.63 8.59
N PHE A 123 1.68 -7.25 7.62
CA PHE A 123 0.79 -8.16 6.88
C PHE A 123 0.78 -7.77 5.40
N LEU A 124 0.34 -8.70 4.55
CA LEU A 124 0.20 -8.43 3.14
C LEU A 124 -1.23 -8.72 2.68
N VAL A 125 -1.72 -7.86 1.82
CA VAL A 125 -3.01 -8.01 1.13
C VAL A 125 -2.81 -7.77 -0.37
N GLN A 126 -3.72 -8.29 -1.18
CA GLN A 126 -3.81 -7.90 -2.59
C GLN A 126 -4.98 -6.95 -2.76
N ASP A 127 -4.78 -5.92 -3.57
CA ASP A 127 -5.88 -5.07 -3.99
C ASP A 127 -6.79 -5.82 -4.99
N PRO A 128 -7.92 -5.24 -5.45
CA PRO A 128 -8.83 -5.91 -6.38
C PRO A 128 -8.20 -6.38 -7.68
N ASP A 129 -7.12 -5.75 -8.14
CA ASP A 129 -6.41 -6.10 -9.37
C ASP A 129 -5.22 -7.04 -9.13
N GLY A 130 -4.92 -7.35 -7.87
CA GLY A 130 -3.85 -8.25 -7.48
C GLY A 130 -2.53 -7.56 -7.14
N TYR A 131 -2.46 -6.23 -7.11
CA TYR A 131 -1.28 -5.53 -6.60
C TYR A 131 -1.02 -5.91 -5.14
N LEU A 132 0.20 -6.33 -4.86
CA LEU A 132 0.59 -6.76 -3.52
C LEU A 132 0.97 -5.53 -2.67
N VAL A 133 0.30 -5.40 -1.53
CA VAL A 133 0.53 -4.32 -0.57
C VAL A 133 0.99 -4.91 0.75
N MET A 134 2.17 -4.49 1.22
CA MET A 134 2.66 -4.77 2.56
C MET A 134 2.34 -3.58 3.46
N VAL A 135 1.59 -3.81 4.51
CA VAL A 135 1.38 -2.80 5.57
C VAL A 135 2.26 -3.16 6.75
N ALA A 136 3.14 -2.26 7.14
CA ALA A 136 4.19 -2.53 8.11
C ALA A 136 4.30 -1.43 9.17
N GLN A 137 4.54 -1.84 10.40
CA GLN A 137 4.91 -0.99 11.53
C GLN A 137 6.32 -1.34 11.96
N ARG A 138 7.17 -0.33 12.14
CA ARG A 138 8.49 -0.53 12.77
C ARG A 138 8.30 -0.77 14.26
N ILE A 139 8.92 -1.85 14.79
CA ILE A 139 8.78 -2.23 16.21
C ILE A 139 10.10 -2.20 16.99
N GLY A 140 11.17 -1.69 16.37
CA GLY A 140 12.45 -1.47 17.03
C GLY A 140 13.62 -2.21 16.40
N GLU A 141 14.73 -2.22 17.11
CA GLU A 141 15.99 -2.81 16.69
C GLU A 141 16.52 -3.75 17.78
N ARG A 142 17.31 -4.75 17.39
CA ARG A 142 17.97 -5.70 18.28
C ARG A 142 19.42 -5.93 17.83
N PRO A 143 20.34 -6.24 18.74
CA PRO A 143 21.67 -6.71 18.36
C PRO A 143 21.58 -7.98 17.51
N LEU A 144 22.55 -8.18 16.64
CA LEU A 144 22.74 -9.48 15.97
C LEU A 144 23.00 -10.58 17.02
N PRO A 145 22.49 -11.80 16.81
CA PRO A 145 22.85 -12.92 17.66
C PRO A 145 24.36 -13.16 17.65
N ALA A 146 24.93 -13.45 18.81
CA ALA A 146 26.33 -13.80 18.91
C ALA A 146 26.61 -15.09 18.09
N GLY A 147 27.38 -14.95 16.99
CA GLY A 147 27.74 -16.10 16.16
C GLY A 147 27.41 -16.00 14.67
N GLY A 148 26.91 -14.85 14.21
CA GLY A 148 26.59 -14.64 12.78
C GLY A 148 25.50 -15.56 12.24
N VAL A 149 24.80 -15.11 11.22
CA VAL A 149 23.91 -15.98 10.44
C VAL A 149 24.75 -16.91 9.58
#